data_a51b7e68d43cefd4a2ce8f78f5dc8320
#
_entry.id   a51b7e68d43cefd4a2ce8f78f5dc8320
#
_cell.length_a   1.000
_cell.length_b   1.000
_cell.length_c   1.000
_cell.angle_alpha   90.00
_cell.angle_beta   90.00
_cell.angle_gamma   90.00
#
_symmetry.space_group_name_H-M   'P 1'
#
loop_
_entity.id
_entity.type
_entity.pdbx_description
1 polymer ?
#
loop_
_entity_poly.entity_id
_entity_poly.type
_entity_poly.pdbx_seq_one_letter_code
_entity_poly.pdbx_strand_id
1 'polypeptide(L)'
;MTRQIYRGEGEWHVPIAPGTDPEAAAEAGRQGTARRFLVQGDQGFYAQIVRMPAGFEAPVHSHDHEEVFMVLEGDCTFDGEPMGRFDMTVVAANEAYGFVAGPDGLSFLVVRNGAASFASRGDET
;
A
#
# COMPACT_ATOMS: atom_id res chain seq x y z
N MET A 1 -27.98 10.73 -11.51
CA MET A 1 -27.05 10.10 -10.57
C MET A 1 -25.87 11.02 -10.32
N THR A 2 -25.56 11.27 -9.09
CA THR A 2 -24.45 12.14 -8.70
C THR A 2 -23.24 11.31 -8.38
N ARG A 3 -22.11 11.60 -9.05
CA ARG A 3 -20.83 10.98 -8.69
C ARG A 3 -20.30 11.60 -7.41
N GLN A 4 -19.72 10.77 -6.57
CA GLN A 4 -19.05 11.23 -5.37
C GLN A 4 -17.60 11.58 -5.69
N ILE A 5 -17.09 12.62 -5.05
CA ILE A 5 -15.68 12.98 -5.16
C ILE A 5 -15.02 12.63 -3.84
N TYR A 6 -13.92 11.87 -3.92
CA TYR A 6 -13.15 11.43 -2.75
C TYR A 6 -11.93 12.33 -2.60
N ARG A 7 -11.83 13.04 -1.48
CA ARG A 7 -10.88 14.15 -1.33
C ARG A 7 -9.53 13.78 -0.72
N GLY A 8 -9.39 12.59 -0.18
CA GLY A 8 -8.13 12.19 0.46
C GLY A 8 -7.79 13.02 1.70
N GLU A 9 -8.80 13.48 2.43
CA GLU A 9 -8.65 14.36 3.59
C GLU A 9 -8.96 13.65 4.92
N GLY A 10 -9.19 12.34 4.88
CA GLY A 10 -9.50 11.57 6.07
C GLY A 10 -8.31 11.43 7.01
N GLU A 11 -8.56 10.80 8.14
CA GLU A 11 -7.50 10.55 9.11
C GLU A 11 -6.51 9.50 8.62
N TRP A 12 -5.29 9.60 9.11
CA TRP A 12 -4.28 8.58 8.90
C TRP A 12 -4.46 7.46 9.91
N HIS A 13 -4.37 6.23 9.43
CA HIS A 13 -4.53 5.02 10.24
C HIS A 13 -3.31 4.14 10.13
N VAL A 14 -3.01 3.38 11.18
CA VAL A 14 -2.00 2.32 11.10
C VAL A 14 -2.50 1.25 10.11
N PRO A 15 -1.65 0.80 9.17
CA PRO A 15 -2.09 -0.19 8.19
C PRO A 15 -2.31 -1.56 8.84
N ILE A 16 -3.57 -1.92 9.01
CA ILE A 16 -3.97 -3.24 9.50
C ILE A 16 -4.96 -3.82 8.50
N ALA A 17 -4.51 -4.80 7.71
CA ALA A 17 -5.36 -5.54 6.80
C ALA A 17 -5.59 -6.95 7.32
N PRO A 18 -6.67 -7.63 6.94
CA PRO A 18 -6.84 -9.04 7.29
C PRO A 18 -5.60 -9.86 6.91
N GLY A 19 -5.10 -10.67 7.83
CA GLY A 19 -3.88 -11.45 7.63
C GLY A 19 -2.59 -10.75 8.08
N THR A 20 -2.65 -9.47 8.47
CA THR A 20 -1.48 -8.76 8.98
C THR A 20 -1.17 -9.21 10.40
N ASP A 21 0.11 -9.47 10.68
CA ASP A 21 0.57 -9.72 12.04
C ASP A 21 0.39 -8.44 12.89
N PRO A 22 -0.35 -8.49 14.01
CA PRO A 22 -0.60 -7.29 14.82
C PRO A 22 0.66 -6.63 15.35
N GLU A 23 1.68 -7.39 15.71
CA GLU A 23 2.94 -6.82 16.22
C GLU A 23 3.72 -6.11 15.12
N ALA A 24 3.76 -6.70 13.92
CA ALA A 24 4.42 -6.08 12.78
C ALA A 24 3.70 -4.79 12.35
N ALA A 25 2.37 -4.79 12.37
CA ALA A 25 1.58 -3.60 12.07
C ALA A 25 1.81 -2.49 13.09
N ALA A 26 1.85 -2.84 14.38
CA ALA A 26 2.11 -1.86 15.45
C ALA A 26 3.51 -1.26 15.32
N GLU A 27 4.52 -2.07 15.02
CA GLU A 27 5.89 -1.58 14.80
C GLU A 27 5.97 -0.65 13.60
N ALA A 28 5.34 -1.01 12.49
CA ALA A 28 5.28 -0.15 11.31
C ALA A 28 4.63 1.21 11.64
N GLY A 29 3.57 1.21 12.45
CA GLY A 29 2.94 2.43 12.93
C GLY A 29 3.86 3.29 13.78
N ARG A 30 4.63 2.67 14.69
CA ARG A 30 5.61 3.38 15.51
C ARG A 30 6.71 4.03 14.67
N GLN A 31 7.06 3.41 13.54
CA GLN A 31 8.04 3.95 12.60
C GLN A 31 7.48 5.03 11.68
N GLY A 32 6.19 5.30 11.73
CA GLY A 32 5.56 6.36 10.95
C GLY A 32 4.82 5.91 9.72
N THR A 33 4.64 4.60 9.51
CA THR A 33 3.83 4.08 8.41
C THR A 33 2.35 4.33 8.71
N ALA A 34 1.64 4.88 7.75
CA ALA A 34 0.22 5.19 7.91
C ALA A 34 -0.49 5.12 6.56
N ARG A 35 -1.80 4.94 6.59
CA ARG A 35 -2.63 4.97 5.38
C ARG A 35 -3.85 5.86 5.58
N ARG A 36 -4.34 6.38 4.49
CA ARG A 36 -5.55 7.18 4.42
C ARG A 36 -6.44 6.61 3.32
N PHE A 37 -7.68 6.27 3.67
CA PHE A 37 -8.62 5.72 2.71
C PHE A 37 -9.16 6.80 1.79
N LEU A 38 -9.26 6.48 0.50
CA LEU A 38 -9.95 7.31 -0.49
C LEU A 38 -11.32 6.75 -0.79
N VAL A 39 -11.39 5.54 -1.31
CA VAL A 39 -12.66 4.90 -1.68
C VAL A 39 -12.68 3.47 -1.16
N GLN A 40 -13.83 3.05 -0.65
CA GLN A 40 -13.98 1.71 -0.07
C GLN A 40 -15.26 1.07 -0.62
N GLY A 41 -15.21 0.59 -1.85
CA GLY A 41 -16.24 -0.25 -2.45
C GLY A 41 -17.11 0.40 -3.51
N ASP A 42 -16.97 1.70 -3.77
CA ASP A 42 -17.72 2.35 -4.83
C ASP A 42 -17.38 1.70 -6.18
N GLN A 43 -18.38 1.15 -6.85
CA GLN A 43 -18.24 0.39 -8.10
C GLN A 43 -17.21 -0.75 -8.02
N GLY A 44 -16.99 -1.28 -6.81
CA GLY A 44 -16.01 -2.35 -6.56
C GLY A 44 -14.59 -1.86 -6.37
N PHE A 45 -14.33 -0.55 -6.41
CA PHE A 45 -12.99 -0.02 -6.25
C PHE A 45 -12.64 0.25 -4.78
N TYR A 46 -11.40 -0.03 -4.45
CA TYR A 46 -10.78 0.32 -3.17
C TYR A 46 -9.49 1.05 -3.46
N ALA A 47 -9.32 2.21 -2.84
CA ALA A 47 -8.11 3.02 -3.03
C ALA A 47 -7.67 3.63 -1.72
N GLN A 48 -6.36 3.74 -1.55
CA GLN A 48 -5.76 4.35 -0.37
C GLN A 48 -4.44 5.01 -0.72
N ILE A 49 -4.06 5.99 0.08
CA ILE A 49 -2.72 6.57 0.06
C ILE A 49 -1.99 6.01 1.27
N VAL A 50 -0.77 5.53 1.05
CA VAL A 50 0.11 5.01 2.11
C VAL A 50 1.35 5.88 2.16
N ARG A 51 1.81 6.21 3.36
CA ARG A 51 3.09 6.88 3.56
C ARG A 51 3.99 6.02 4.43
N MET A 52 5.27 6.07 4.13
CA MET A 52 6.29 5.32 4.86
C MET A 52 7.49 6.20 5.12
N PRO A 53 8.15 6.05 6.29
CA PRO A 53 9.36 6.83 6.60
C PRO A 53 10.53 6.42 5.71
N ALA A 54 11.55 7.27 5.70
CA ALA A 54 12.79 7.00 4.97
C ALA A 54 13.36 5.64 5.33
N GLY A 55 13.73 4.87 4.31
CA GLY A 55 14.37 3.57 4.48
C GLY A 55 13.47 2.45 4.98
N PHE A 56 12.18 2.70 5.16
CA PHE A 56 11.26 1.64 5.60
C PHE A 56 11.23 0.49 4.59
N GLU A 57 11.41 -0.71 5.09
CA GLU A 57 11.40 -1.91 4.27
C GLU A 57 10.07 -2.64 4.45
N ALA A 58 9.27 -2.67 3.39
CA ALA A 58 8.05 -3.45 3.37
C ALA A 58 8.42 -4.90 3.09
N PRO A 59 8.05 -5.84 3.97
CA PRO A 59 8.40 -7.24 3.76
C PRO A 59 7.70 -7.79 2.52
N VAL A 60 8.27 -8.86 1.95
CA VAL A 60 7.65 -9.53 0.82
C VAL A 60 6.29 -10.08 1.24
N HIS A 61 5.27 -9.72 0.50
CA HIS A 61 3.88 -10.09 0.79
C HIS A 61 3.07 -10.14 -0.50
N SER A 62 1.85 -10.63 -0.40
CA SER A 62 0.90 -10.67 -1.52
C SER A 62 -0.48 -10.26 -1.04
N HIS A 63 -1.34 -9.90 -2.00
CA HIS A 63 -2.75 -9.61 -1.77
C HIS A 63 -3.60 -10.47 -2.69
N ASP A 64 -4.85 -10.66 -2.34
CA ASP A 64 -5.76 -11.54 -3.09
C ASP A 64 -6.47 -10.83 -4.27
N HIS A 65 -6.10 -9.58 -4.55
CA HIS A 65 -6.64 -8.80 -5.66
C HIS A 65 -5.51 -8.11 -6.42
N GLU A 66 -5.72 -7.89 -7.72
CA GLU A 66 -4.82 -7.07 -8.52
C GLU A 66 -4.79 -5.65 -7.95
N GLU A 67 -3.62 -5.01 -8.04
CA GLU A 67 -3.49 -3.63 -7.60
C GLU A 67 -2.64 -2.80 -8.55
N VAL A 68 -2.99 -1.52 -8.61
CA VAL A 68 -2.13 -0.49 -9.15
C VAL A 68 -1.35 0.12 -8.00
N PHE A 69 -0.04 0.24 -8.15
CA PHE A 69 0.87 0.89 -7.21
C PHE A 69 1.52 2.06 -7.93
N MET A 70 1.32 3.29 -7.43
CA MET A 70 1.89 4.48 -8.03
C MET A 70 2.58 5.33 -6.98
N VAL A 71 3.83 5.71 -7.22
CA VAL A 71 4.56 6.63 -6.34
C VAL A 71 4.01 8.05 -6.52
N LEU A 72 3.64 8.68 -5.41
CA LEU A 72 3.15 10.07 -5.40
C LEU A 72 4.22 11.06 -4.95
N GLU A 73 4.99 10.69 -3.93
CA GLU A 73 6.09 11.50 -3.39
C GLU A 73 7.25 10.61 -2.97
N GLY A 74 8.45 11.13 -3.09
CA GLY A 74 9.65 10.37 -2.77
C GLY A 74 9.97 9.34 -3.82
N ASP A 75 10.61 8.26 -3.41
CA ASP A 75 11.00 7.17 -4.29
C ASP A 75 11.12 5.86 -3.51
N CYS A 76 11.26 4.77 -4.23
CA CYS A 76 11.48 3.45 -3.65
C CYS A 76 12.22 2.55 -4.62
N THR A 77 12.66 1.40 -4.12
CA THR A 77 13.02 0.26 -4.96
C THR A 77 11.92 -0.80 -4.79
N PHE A 78 11.33 -1.21 -5.89
CA PHE A 78 10.25 -2.19 -5.93
C PHE A 78 10.77 -3.46 -6.54
N ASP A 79 10.89 -4.53 -5.75
CA ASP A 79 11.57 -5.77 -6.15
C ASP A 79 12.94 -5.49 -6.76
N GLY A 80 13.67 -4.52 -6.19
CA GLY A 80 14.98 -4.12 -6.68
C GLY A 80 15.00 -3.10 -7.83
N GLU A 81 13.84 -2.74 -8.39
CA GLU A 81 13.74 -1.76 -9.46
C GLU A 81 13.43 -0.37 -8.91
N PRO A 82 14.17 0.66 -9.28
CA PRO A 82 13.88 2.01 -8.79
C PRO A 82 12.59 2.57 -9.39
N MET A 83 11.79 3.20 -8.53
CA MET A 83 10.58 3.90 -8.92
C MET A 83 10.59 5.29 -8.29
N GLY A 84 10.39 6.31 -9.10
CA GLY A 84 10.26 7.67 -8.66
C GLY A 84 8.84 8.20 -8.82
N ARG A 85 8.67 9.48 -8.56
CA ARG A 85 7.36 10.15 -8.59
C ARG A 85 6.63 9.88 -9.90
N PHE A 86 5.38 9.42 -9.78
CA PHE A 86 4.46 9.09 -10.87
C PHE A 86 4.79 7.80 -11.63
N ASP A 87 5.84 7.09 -11.25
CA ASP A 87 6.04 5.74 -11.77
C ASP A 87 5.00 4.81 -11.16
N MET A 88 4.50 3.87 -11.95
CA MET A 88 3.49 2.92 -11.49
C MET A 88 3.82 1.50 -11.96
N THR A 89 3.27 0.54 -11.24
CA THR A 89 3.28 -0.86 -11.65
C THR A 89 1.93 -1.50 -11.36
N VAL A 90 1.64 -2.59 -12.03
CA VAL A 90 0.44 -3.39 -11.77
C VAL A 90 0.89 -4.72 -11.20
N VAL A 91 0.36 -5.06 -10.04
CA VAL A 91 0.68 -6.32 -9.35
C VAL A 91 -0.49 -7.26 -9.52
N ALA A 92 -0.23 -8.48 -9.98
CA ALA A 92 -1.27 -9.49 -10.14
C ALA A 92 -1.75 -10.00 -8.78
N ALA A 93 -2.98 -10.50 -8.75
CA ALA A 93 -3.50 -11.15 -7.55
C ALA A 93 -2.58 -12.29 -7.12
N ASN A 94 -2.30 -12.36 -5.83
CA ASN A 94 -1.46 -13.39 -5.20
C ASN A 94 0.03 -13.35 -5.63
N GLU A 95 0.45 -12.32 -6.36
CA GLU A 95 1.85 -12.12 -6.72
C GLU A 95 2.60 -11.51 -5.53
N ALA A 96 3.66 -12.17 -5.09
CA ALA A 96 4.48 -11.66 -3.98
C ALA A 96 5.38 -10.53 -4.45
N TYR A 97 5.51 -9.48 -3.64
CA TYR A 97 6.40 -8.36 -3.92
C TYR A 97 6.86 -7.71 -2.60
N GLY A 98 7.95 -6.98 -2.70
CA GLY A 98 8.47 -6.18 -1.59
C GLY A 98 9.08 -4.89 -2.11
N PHE A 99 9.20 -3.90 -1.25
CA PHE A 99 9.80 -2.62 -1.64
C PHE A 99 10.42 -1.93 -0.45
N VAL A 100 11.32 -0.99 -0.74
CA VAL A 100 12.05 -0.21 0.28
C VAL A 100 11.87 1.27 -0.04
N ALA A 101 11.40 2.04 0.92
CA ALA A 101 11.28 3.49 0.78
C ALA A 101 12.67 4.12 0.67
N GLY A 102 12.79 5.15 -0.16
CA GLY A 102 14.03 5.86 -0.35
C GLY A 102 14.39 6.80 0.81
N PRO A 103 15.48 7.57 0.66
CA PRO A 103 16.03 8.37 1.76
C PRO A 103 15.15 9.54 2.19
N ASP A 104 14.19 9.94 1.36
CA ASP A 104 13.27 11.05 1.67
C ASP A 104 11.88 10.55 2.07
N GLY A 105 11.72 9.25 2.28
CA GLY A 105 10.43 8.66 2.53
C GLY A 105 9.67 8.33 1.25
N LEU A 106 8.44 7.88 1.41
CA LEU A 106 7.62 7.43 0.29
C LEU A 106 6.15 7.67 0.59
N SER A 107 5.43 8.22 -0.39
CA SER A 107 3.97 8.17 -0.41
C SER A 107 3.52 7.55 -1.71
N PHE A 108 2.57 6.64 -1.65
CA PHE A 108 2.09 5.95 -2.84
C PHE A 108 0.58 5.73 -2.80
N LEU A 109 0.00 5.64 -3.98
CA LEU A 109 -1.41 5.32 -4.19
C LEU A 109 -1.54 3.85 -4.51
N VAL A 110 -2.52 3.20 -3.90
CA VAL A 110 -2.91 1.84 -4.23
C VAL A 110 -4.37 1.85 -4.65
N VAL A 111 -4.68 1.21 -5.77
CA VAL A 111 -6.05 1.01 -6.23
C VAL A 111 -6.25 -0.49 -6.49
N ARG A 112 -7.32 -1.05 -5.93
CA ARG A 112 -7.68 -2.46 -6.10
C ARG A 112 -9.14 -2.59 -6.50
N ASN A 113 -9.48 -3.73 -7.07
CA ASN A 113 -10.86 -4.06 -7.46
C ASN A 113 -11.61 -4.84 -6.38
N GLY A 114 -11.14 -4.82 -5.16
CA GLY A 114 -11.76 -5.48 -4.02
C GLY A 114 -11.00 -5.18 -2.75
N ALA A 115 -11.61 -5.47 -1.60
CA ALA A 115 -10.95 -5.34 -0.30
C ALA A 115 -9.88 -6.43 -0.19
N ALA A 116 -8.62 -6.02 -0.13
CA ALA A 116 -7.51 -6.95 -0.12
C ALA A 116 -7.21 -7.49 1.27
N SER A 117 -6.86 -8.76 1.34
CA SER A 117 -6.18 -9.34 2.48
C SER A 117 -4.67 -9.21 2.28
N PHE A 118 -3.93 -9.50 3.33
CA PHE A 118 -2.47 -9.47 3.34
C PHE A 118 -1.96 -10.87 3.68
N ALA A 119 -1.00 -11.38 2.89
CA ALA A 119 -0.32 -12.62 3.21
C ALA A 119 1.18 -12.39 3.14
N SER A 120 1.90 -12.68 4.23
CA SER A 120 3.34 -12.67 4.21
C SER A 120 3.86 -13.89 3.46
N ARG A 121 5.10 -13.83 2.98
CA ARG A 121 5.66 -14.93 2.21
C ARG A 121 5.72 -16.24 2.99
N GLY A 122 5.88 -16.17 4.31
CA GLY A 122 5.88 -17.35 5.17
C GLY A 122 4.52 -18.02 5.33
N ASP A 123 3.44 -17.33 4.97
CA ASP A 123 2.06 -17.82 5.11
C ASP A 123 1.49 -18.39 3.80
N GLU A 124 2.29 -18.44 2.75
CA GLU A 124 1.86 -18.88 1.42
C GLU A 124 1.98 -20.40 1.20
N THR A 125 1.85 -21.15 2.21
CA THR A 125 1.97 -22.61 2.09
C THR A 125 0.64 -23.32 1.85
#